data_34e9464d00aaeb761d7d818ccc62fe42
#
_entry.id   34e9464d00aaeb761d7d818ccc62fe42
#
_cell.length_a   1.000
_cell.length_b   1.000
_cell.length_c   1.000
_cell.angle_alpha   90.00
_cell.angle_beta   90.00
_cell.angle_gamma   90.00
#
_symmetry.space_group_name_H-M   'P 1'
#
loop_
_entity.id
_entity.type
_entity.pdbx_description
1 polymer ?
#
loop_
_entity_poly.entity_id
_entity_poly.type
_entity_poly.pdbx_seq_one_letter_code
_entity_poly.pdbx_strand_id
1 'polypeptide(L)'
;MTKNNLKVVKSTKDQDLEKKEKNKALDAAISQITDTFGKGSVMKLGQQTAMDIESISTGSLSLDLALGIRGLPKGRIVEIYGPESSGKTTLALQVVAEAQKVGGICGFVDAAHALDPVYAKKLGVKTEELLISQPDTGEQALEIADTLIKSGSISVLVIDSVAA
;
A
#
# COMPACT_ATOMS: atom_id res chain seq x y z
N MET A 1 -34.83 -19.27 52.19
CA MET A 1 -33.43 -19.80 52.28
C MET A 1 -32.67 -19.31 51.07
N THR A 2 -31.93 -18.22 51.25
CA THR A 2 -31.20 -17.53 50.16
C THR A 2 -29.78 -18.09 50.13
N LYS A 3 -29.40 -18.77 49.04
CA LYS A 3 -28.02 -19.28 48.87
C LYS A 3 -27.15 -18.11 48.45
N ASN A 4 -26.28 -17.65 49.35
CA ASN A 4 -25.21 -16.71 49.03
C ASN A 4 -24.13 -17.45 48.20
N ASN A 5 -24.02 -17.11 46.92
CA ASN A 5 -22.90 -17.49 46.07
C ASN A 5 -21.70 -16.55 46.38
N LEU A 6 -20.82 -16.98 47.27
CA LEU A 6 -19.54 -16.37 47.52
C LEU A 6 -18.65 -16.60 46.27
N LYS A 7 -18.43 -15.57 45.44
CA LYS A 7 -17.38 -15.59 44.44
C LYS A 7 -16.03 -15.55 45.15
N VAL A 8 -15.28 -16.63 45.09
CA VAL A 8 -13.90 -16.70 45.56
C VAL A 8 -13.09 -15.74 44.66
N VAL A 9 -12.64 -14.63 45.24
CA VAL A 9 -11.69 -13.71 44.58
C VAL A 9 -10.32 -14.39 44.67
N LYS A 10 -9.82 -14.88 43.53
CA LYS A 10 -8.47 -15.46 43.43
C LYS A 10 -7.43 -14.43 43.87
N SER A 11 -6.46 -14.87 44.66
CA SER A 11 -5.37 -14.01 45.13
C SER A 11 -4.53 -13.51 43.94
N THR A 12 -3.93 -12.32 44.05
CA THR A 12 -3.04 -11.74 43.02
C THR A 12 -1.89 -12.69 42.64
N LYS A 13 -1.39 -13.49 43.59
CA LYS A 13 -0.35 -14.51 43.34
C LYS A 13 -0.85 -15.67 42.46
N ASP A 14 -2.09 -16.09 42.61
CA ASP A 14 -2.67 -17.17 41.80
C ASP A 14 -2.92 -16.69 40.35
N GLN A 15 -3.31 -15.42 40.17
CA GLN A 15 -3.48 -14.80 38.86
C GLN A 15 -2.15 -14.65 38.12
N ASP A 16 -1.07 -14.31 38.85
CA ASP A 16 0.28 -14.19 38.26
C ASP A 16 0.86 -15.56 37.87
N LEU A 17 0.58 -16.60 38.62
CA LEU A 17 0.98 -17.97 38.29
C LEU A 17 0.24 -18.49 37.07
N GLU A 18 -1.09 -18.34 37.01
CA GLU A 18 -1.89 -18.72 35.84
C GLU A 18 -1.45 -17.96 34.56
N LYS A 19 -1.08 -16.69 34.69
CA LYS A 19 -0.59 -15.86 33.58
C LYS A 19 0.77 -16.34 33.08
N LYS A 20 1.66 -16.75 33.98
CA LYS A 20 2.97 -17.33 33.63
C LYS A 20 2.84 -18.69 32.93
N GLU A 21 1.93 -19.53 33.36
CA GLU A 21 1.68 -20.83 32.71
C GLU A 21 1.07 -20.67 31.34
N LYS A 22 0.11 -19.74 31.18
CA LYS A 22 -0.47 -19.43 29.88
C LYS A 22 0.56 -18.85 28.89
N ASN A 23 1.46 -17.99 29.36
CA ASN A 23 2.53 -17.46 28.52
C ASN A 23 3.52 -18.56 28.08
N LYS A 24 3.91 -19.48 29.00
CA LYS A 24 4.75 -20.63 28.61
C LYS A 24 4.11 -21.53 27.57
N ALA A 25 2.81 -21.82 27.73
CA ALA A 25 2.07 -22.63 26.76
C ALA A 25 1.98 -21.92 25.39
N LEU A 26 1.77 -20.60 25.39
CA LEU A 26 1.76 -19.80 24.17
C LEU A 26 3.12 -19.78 23.47
N ASP A 27 4.21 -19.58 24.22
CA ASP A 27 5.56 -19.57 23.68
C ASP A 27 5.93 -20.94 23.08
N ALA A 28 5.53 -22.03 23.71
CA ALA A 28 5.70 -23.38 23.16
C ALA A 28 4.92 -23.60 21.86
N ALA A 29 3.68 -23.11 21.79
CA ALA A 29 2.86 -23.18 20.57
C ALA A 29 3.46 -22.34 19.43
N ILE A 30 3.96 -21.14 19.72
CA ILE A 30 4.65 -20.29 18.73
C ILE A 30 5.92 -20.97 18.21
N SER A 31 6.70 -21.60 19.10
CA SER A 31 7.89 -22.36 18.67
C SER A 31 7.52 -23.51 17.74
N GLN A 32 6.51 -24.30 18.08
CA GLN A 32 6.05 -25.41 17.25
C GLN A 32 5.56 -24.94 15.87
N ILE A 33 4.82 -23.83 15.81
CA ILE A 33 4.39 -23.22 14.53
C ILE A 33 5.60 -22.76 13.73
N THR A 34 6.59 -22.13 14.37
CA THR A 34 7.80 -21.65 13.72
C THR A 34 8.63 -22.82 13.16
N ASP A 35 8.72 -23.93 13.89
CA ASP A 35 9.43 -25.12 13.44
C ASP A 35 8.73 -25.82 12.26
N THR A 36 7.38 -25.79 12.24
CA THR A 36 6.61 -26.46 11.20
C THR A 36 6.47 -25.61 9.92
N PHE A 37 6.25 -24.31 10.06
CA PHE A 37 5.88 -23.40 8.95
C PHE A 37 6.96 -22.34 8.63
N GLY A 38 8.04 -22.31 9.39
CA GLY A 38 9.15 -21.37 9.20
C GLY A 38 9.05 -20.09 10.05
N LYS A 39 10.18 -19.38 10.13
CA LYS A 39 10.28 -18.11 10.87
C LYS A 39 9.35 -17.06 10.26
N GLY A 40 8.54 -16.41 11.11
CA GLY A 40 7.61 -15.35 10.68
C GLY A 40 6.18 -15.81 10.45
N SER A 41 5.89 -17.12 10.57
CA SER A 41 4.52 -17.66 10.44
C SER A 41 3.56 -17.13 11.52
N VAL A 42 4.09 -16.83 12.71
CA VAL A 42 3.37 -16.14 13.79
C VAL A 42 4.29 -15.11 14.41
N MET A 43 3.79 -13.87 14.57
CA MET A 43 4.51 -12.79 15.23
C MET A 43 3.54 -11.86 15.95
N LYS A 44 4.02 -11.18 17.00
CA LYS A 44 3.25 -10.11 17.64
C LYS A 44 3.30 -8.87 16.76
N LEU A 45 2.18 -8.26 16.46
CA LEU A 45 2.09 -7.09 15.56
C LEU A 45 3.03 -5.94 15.97
N GLY A 46 3.27 -5.75 17.28
CA GLY A 46 4.20 -4.73 17.79
C GLY A 46 5.68 -5.11 17.72
N GLN A 47 6.04 -6.32 17.28
CA GLN A 47 7.43 -6.78 17.10
C GLN A 47 7.91 -6.67 15.64
N GLN A 48 7.03 -6.30 14.70
CA GLN A 48 7.49 -5.91 13.38
C GLN A 48 8.31 -4.62 13.52
N THR A 49 9.61 -4.72 13.29
CA THR A 49 10.38 -3.55 12.83
C THR A 49 9.63 -3.00 11.63
N ALA A 50 9.30 -1.71 11.66
CA ALA A 50 8.68 -1.04 10.53
C ALA A 50 9.47 -1.45 9.29
N MET A 51 8.83 -2.24 8.40
CA MET A 51 9.48 -2.60 7.14
C MET A 51 9.73 -1.29 6.42
N ASP A 52 10.98 -1.04 6.05
CA ASP A 52 11.35 0.12 5.25
C ASP A 52 10.77 -0.11 3.85
N ILE A 53 9.50 0.33 3.68
CA ILE A 53 8.76 0.18 2.45
C ILE A 53 9.21 1.31 1.54
N GLU A 54 9.86 0.96 0.43
CA GLU A 54 10.16 1.93 -0.60
C GLU A 54 8.88 2.59 -1.11
N SER A 55 8.91 3.91 -1.19
CA SER A 55 7.75 4.72 -1.61
C SER A 55 8.13 5.73 -2.69
N ILE A 56 7.12 6.23 -3.37
CA ILE A 56 7.21 7.34 -4.32
C ILE A 56 6.41 8.48 -3.73
N SER A 57 7.02 9.65 -3.62
CA SER A 57 6.36 10.85 -3.11
C SER A 57 5.12 11.20 -3.96
N THR A 58 4.09 11.70 -3.32
CA THR A 58 2.90 12.25 -3.99
C THR A 58 3.10 13.67 -4.48
N GLY A 59 4.23 14.30 -4.15
CA GLY A 59 4.47 15.73 -4.38
C GLY A 59 3.81 16.64 -3.34
N SER A 60 3.02 16.10 -2.42
CA SER A 60 2.39 16.81 -1.31
C SER A 60 2.99 16.35 0.02
N LEU A 61 3.75 17.22 0.67
CA LEU A 61 4.39 16.90 1.95
C LEU A 61 3.38 16.47 3.03
N SER A 62 2.23 17.12 3.08
CA SER A 62 1.19 16.80 4.07
C SER A 62 0.57 15.42 3.82
N LEU A 63 0.35 15.05 2.55
CA LEU A 63 -0.16 13.73 2.20
C LEU A 63 0.89 12.65 2.46
N ASP A 64 2.14 12.88 2.08
CA ASP A 64 3.23 11.94 2.31
C ASP A 64 3.43 11.64 3.80
N LEU A 65 3.32 12.67 4.65
CA LEU A 65 3.36 12.49 6.11
C LEU A 65 2.14 11.72 6.64
N ALA A 66 0.94 12.01 6.11
CA ALA A 66 -0.29 11.35 6.53
C ALA A 66 -0.30 9.85 6.13
N LEU A 67 0.32 9.49 5.01
CA LEU A 67 0.48 8.10 4.56
C LEU A 67 1.47 7.28 5.44
N GLY A 68 2.30 7.94 6.23
CA GLY A 68 3.21 7.30 7.19
C GLY A 68 4.47 6.69 6.58
N ILE A 69 4.50 6.40 5.28
CA ILE A 69 5.63 5.84 4.54
C ILE A 69 6.26 6.86 3.58
N ARG A 70 5.90 8.14 3.71
CA ARG A 70 6.39 9.26 2.89
C ARG A 70 6.05 9.18 1.41
N GLY A 71 4.91 8.60 1.07
CA GLY A 71 4.43 8.50 -0.31
C GLY A 71 3.59 7.27 -0.56
N LEU A 72 3.44 6.90 -1.83
CA LEU A 72 2.76 5.68 -2.27
C LEU A 72 3.72 4.49 -2.27
N PRO A 73 3.32 3.30 -1.79
CA PRO A 73 4.20 2.15 -1.69
C PRO A 73 4.57 1.61 -3.07
N LYS A 74 5.86 1.34 -3.31
CA LYS A 74 6.31 0.67 -4.53
C LYS A 74 5.86 -0.79 -4.56
N GLY A 75 5.62 -1.32 -5.75
CA GLY A 75 5.21 -2.70 -5.97
C GLY A 75 3.81 -3.02 -5.44
N ARG A 76 2.94 -2.01 -5.34
CA ARG A 76 1.54 -2.15 -4.91
C ARG A 76 0.61 -1.49 -5.90
N ILE A 77 -0.62 -1.98 -5.96
CA ILE A 77 -1.72 -1.32 -6.66
C ILE A 77 -2.34 -0.33 -5.67
N VAL A 78 -2.42 0.92 -6.09
CA VAL A 78 -3.03 2.01 -5.32
C VAL A 78 -4.24 2.51 -6.09
N GLU A 79 -5.41 2.47 -5.47
CA GLU A 79 -6.64 3.02 -6.02
C GLU A 79 -6.86 4.42 -5.49
N ILE A 80 -7.09 5.37 -6.42
CA ILE A 80 -7.46 6.76 -6.11
C ILE A 80 -8.87 6.98 -6.62
N TYR A 81 -9.82 7.18 -5.72
CA TYR A 81 -11.23 7.36 -6.05
C TYR A 81 -11.81 8.63 -5.44
N GLY A 82 -12.88 9.12 -6.03
CA GLY A 82 -13.57 10.34 -5.59
C GLY A 82 -14.46 10.91 -6.69
N PRO A 83 -15.23 11.97 -6.39
CA PRO A 83 -16.08 12.61 -7.36
C PRO A 83 -15.30 13.21 -8.54
N GLU A 84 -16.01 13.56 -9.60
CA GLU A 84 -15.41 14.29 -10.72
C GLU A 84 -14.76 15.59 -10.25
N SER A 85 -13.73 16.03 -10.95
CA SER A 85 -12.96 17.25 -10.65
C SER A 85 -12.35 17.31 -9.23
N SER A 86 -12.22 16.19 -8.53
CA SER A 86 -11.62 16.11 -7.18
C SER A 86 -10.08 16.09 -7.18
N GLY A 87 -9.44 16.11 -8.34
CA GLY A 87 -7.99 16.13 -8.46
C GLY A 87 -7.31 14.75 -8.56
N LYS A 88 -8.06 13.68 -8.87
CA LYS A 88 -7.50 12.33 -9.05
C LYS A 88 -6.36 12.28 -10.06
N THR A 89 -6.61 12.73 -11.28
CA THR A 89 -5.62 12.80 -12.36
C THR A 89 -4.46 13.74 -12.00
N THR A 90 -4.75 14.85 -11.33
CA THR A 90 -3.71 15.79 -10.85
C THR A 90 -2.75 15.10 -9.88
N LEU A 91 -3.27 14.35 -8.92
CA LEU A 91 -2.45 13.61 -7.97
C LEU A 91 -1.63 12.52 -8.68
N ALA A 92 -2.24 11.77 -9.59
CA ALA A 92 -1.54 10.76 -10.38
C ALA A 92 -0.38 11.34 -11.20
N LEU A 93 -0.61 12.48 -11.86
CA LEU A 93 0.43 13.18 -12.62
C LEU A 93 1.55 13.74 -11.73
N GLN A 94 1.25 14.18 -10.51
CA GLN A 94 2.29 14.59 -9.55
C GLN A 94 3.14 13.41 -9.11
N VAL A 95 2.55 12.25 -8.85
CA VAL A 95 3.30 11.01 -8.55
C VAL A 95 4.22 10.62 -9.71
N VAL A 96 3.74 10.73 -10.96
CA VAL A 96 4.56 10.53 -12.16
C VAL A 96 5.73 11.49 -12.18
N ALA A 97 5.48 12.79 -11.96
CA ALA A 97 6.53 13.80 -11.95
C ALA A 97 7.60 13.51 -10.86
N GLU A 98 7.17 13.13 -9.66
CA GLU A 98 8.10 12.77 -8.57
C GLU A 98 8.92 11.52 -8.90
N ALA A 99 8.30 10.50 -9.51
CA ALA A 99 9.00 9.31 -9.95
C ALA A 99 10.04 9.61 -11.03
N GLN A 100 9.71 10.46 -12.00
CA GLN A 100 10.65 10.89 -13.05
C GLN A 100 11.82 11.71 -12.51
N LYS A 101 11.63 12.50 -11.44
CA LYS A 101 12.72 13.25 -10.79
C LYS A 101 13.82 12.34 -10.26
N VAL A 102 13.47 11.15 -9.81
CA VAL A 102 14.45 10.15 -9.33
C VAL A 102 14.87 9.14 -10.41
N GLY A 103 14.58 9.42 -11.67
CA GLY A 103 15.00 8.60 -12.82
C GLY A 103 14.07 7.42 -13.12
N GLY A 104 12.86 7.39 -12.55
CA GLY A 104 11.88 6.34 -12.81
C GLY A 104 11.24 6.48 -14.20
N ILE A 105 11.05 5.35 -14.89
CA ILE A 105 10.31 5.27 -16.14
C ILE A 105 8.83 5.15 -15.80
N CYS A 106 7.99 5.98 -16.42
CA CYS A 106 6.57 6.05 -16.13
C CYS A 106 5.73 5.81 -17.38
N GLY A 107 4.60 5.11 -17.19
CA GLY A 107 3.58 4.92 -18.19
C GLY A 107 2.23 5.51 -17.74
N PHE A 108 1.44 5.95 -18.70
CA PHE A 108 0.09 6.47 -18.51
C PHE A 108 -0.84 5.86 -19.55
N VAL A 109 -1.80 5.06 -19.09
CA VAL A 109 -2.86 4.50 -19.91
C VAL A 109 -4.08 5.39 -19.73
N ASP A 110 -4.34 6.22 -20.75
CA ASP A 110 -5.42 7.22 -20.77
C ASP A 110 -6.64 6.65 -21.51
N ALA A 111 -7.44 5.84 -20.80
CA ALA A 111 -8.63 5.23 -21.35
C ALA A 111 -9.77 6.24 -21.58
N ALA A 112 -9.75 7.37 -20.88
CA ALA A 112 -10.73 8.45 -21.03
C ALA A 112 -10.37 9.46 -22.12
N HIS A 113 -9.16 9.37 -22.72
CA HIS A 113 -8.63 10.34 -23.70
C HIS A 113 -8.67 11.80 -23.20
N ALA A 114 -8.43 11.98 -21.90
CA ALA A 114 -8.60 13.26 -21.21
C ALA A 114 -7.29 13.89 -20.73
N LEU A 115 -6.15 13.26 -20.97
CA LEU A 115 -4.85 13.78 -20.57
C LEU A 115 -4.48 15.03 -21.37
N ASP A 116 -4.30 16.16 -20.68
CA ASP A 116 -3.76 17.39 -21.23
C ASP A 116 -2.23 17.46 -21.04
N PRO A 117 -1.42 17.36 -22.11
CA PRO A 117 0.04 17.42 -22.03
C PRO A 117 0.56 18.75 -21.48
N VAL A 118 -0.14 19.85 -21.76
CA VAL A 118 0.25 21.19 -21.27
C VAL A 118 0.06 21.27 -19.76
N TYR A 119 -1.03 20.71 -19.28
CA TYR A 119 -1.29 20.61 -17.83
C TYR A 119 -0.29 19.68 -17.14
N ALA A 120 -0.03 18.50 -17.70
CA ALA A 120 0.95 17.56 -17.18
C ALA A 120 2.34 18.22 -17.05
N LYS A 121 2.77 18.95 -18.06
CA LYS A 121 4.04 19.69 -18.06
C LYS A 121 4.09 20.75 -16.96
N LYS A 122 2.99 21.46 -16.71
CA LYS A 122 2.89 22.45 -15.61
C LYS A 122 3.02 21.80 -14.23
N LEU A 123 2.60 20.55 -14.07
CA LEU A 123 2.76 19.78 -12.84
C LEU A 123 4.18 19.20 -12.67
N GLY A 124 5.06 19.40 -13.65
CA GLY A 124 6.45 18.95 -13.62
C GLY A 124 6.70 17.60 -14.29
N VAL A 125 5.72 17.05 -15.00
CA VAL A 125 5.90 15.83 -15.80
C VAL A 125 6.80 16.14 -16.98
N LYS A 126 7.82 15.34 -17.19
CA LYS A 126 8.63 15.34 -18.42
C LYS A 126 7.85 14.55 -19.47
N THR A 127 7.10 15.28 -20.28
CA THR A 127 6.18 14.71 -21.26
C THR A 127 6.91 13.92 -22.35
N GLU A 128 8.13 14.29 -22.65
CA GLU A 128 8.99 13.64 -23.65
C GLU A 128 9.49 12.25 -23.20
N GLU A 129 9.49 12.00 -21.88
CA GLU A 129 9.92 10.72 -21.26
C GLU A 129 8.73 9.86 -20.81
N LEU A 130 7.50 10.38 -20.88
CA LEU A 130 6.30 9.66 -20.45
C LEU A 130 5.78 8.75 -21.55
N LEU A 131 5.68 7.46 -21.27
CA LEU A 131 5.01 6.52 -22.15
C LEU A 131 3.49 6.72 -22.03
N ILE A 132 2.82 7.02 -23.14
CA ILE A 132 1.37 7.20 -23.17
C ILE A 132 0.72 6.15 -24.08
N SER A 133 -0.40 5.62 -23.65
CA SER A 133 -1.26 4.74 -24.43
C SER A 133 -2.71 5.20 -24.28
N GLN A 134 -3.45 5.19 -25.39
CA GLN A 134 -4.87 5.56 -25.46
C GLN A 134 -5.64 4.39 -26.09
N PRO A 135 -5.94 3.35 -25.31
CA PRO A 135 -6.64 2.17 -25.80
C PRO A 135 -8.12 2.47 -26.08
N ASP A 136 -8.69 1.76 -27.06
CA ASP A 136 -10.11 1.87 -27.40
C ASP A 136 -11.00 1.02 -26.49
N THR A 137 -10.44 0.03 -25.80
CA THR A 137 -11.18 -0.91 -24.92
C THR A 137 -10.44 -1.16 -23.61
N GLY A 138 -11.20 -1.54 -22.57
CA GLY A 138 -10.63 -1.89 -21.27
C GLY A 138 -9.72 -3.11 -21.32
N GLU A 139 -10.04 -4.12 -22.15
CA GLU A 139 -9.22 -5.30 -22.37
C GLU A 139 -7.86 -4.91 -22.96
N GLN A 140 -7.84 -4.05 -23.96
CA GLN A 140 -6.61 -3.56 -24.56
C GLN A 140 -5.78 -2.76 -23.54
N ALA A 141 -6.43 -1.94 -22.71
CA ALA A 141 -5.77 -1.21 -21.64
C ALA A 141 -5.04 -2.15 -20.68
N LEU A 142 -5.71 -3.26 -20.27
CA LEU A 142 -5.13 -4.25 -19.36
C LEU A 142 -4.00 -5.05 -20.00
N GLU A 143 -4.09 -5.42 -21.29
CA GLU A 143 -3.01 -6.10 -22.00
C GLU A 143 -1.75 -5.24 -22.13
N ILE A 144 -1.94 -3.95 -22.43
CA ILE A 144 -0.84 -2.98 -22.49
C ILE A 144 -0.21 -2.82 -21.11
N ALA A 145 -1.03 -2.64 -20.08
CA ALA A 145 -0.56 -2.53 -18.70
C ALA A 145 0.24 -3.76 -18.25
N ASP A 146 -0.29 -4.96 -18.50
CA ASP A 146 0.36 -6.23 -18.17
C ASP A 146 1.73 -6.36 -18.87
N THR A 147 1.79 -6.00 -20.15
CA THR A 147 3.03 -6.04 -20.95
C THR A 147 4.07 -5.07 -20.40
N LEU A 148 3.66 -3.84 -20.07
CA LEU A 148 4.54 -2.83 -19.49
C LEU A 148 5.06 -3.27 -18.10
N ILE A 149 4.20 -3.80 -17.25
CA ILE A 149 4.57 -4.28 -15.92
C ILE A 149 5.54 -5.46 -16.02
N LYS A 150 5.29 -6.42 -16.90
CA LYS A 150 6.17 -7.59 -17.13
C LYS A 150 7.55 -7.23 -17.63
N SER A 151 7.73 -6.08 -18.25
CA SER A 151 9.06 -5.61 -18.64
C SER A 151 10.00 -5.38 -17.47
N GLY A 152 9.45 -5.18 -16.25
CA GLY A 152 10.21 -4.89 -15.04
C GLY A 152 10.88 -3.51 -15.02
N SER A 153 10.66 -2.68 -16.05
CA SER A 153 11.33 -1.39 -16.20
C SER A 153 10.49 -0.20 -15.73
N ILE A 154 9.17 -0.40 -15.53
CA ILE A 154 8.24 0.66 -15.16
C ILE A 154 8.26 0.89 -13.65
N SER A 155 8.49 2.13 -13.23
CA SER A 155 8.45 2.55 -11.84
C SER A 155 7.03 2.94 -11.39
N VAL A 156 6.28 3.60 -12.28
CA VAL A 156 4.89 4.00 -12.08
C VAL A 156 4.10 3.75 -13.35
N LEU A 157 2.99 3.06 -13.24
CA LEU A 157 2.00 2.94 -14.29
C LEU A 157 0.68 3.50 -13.78
N VAL A 158 0.14 4.47 -14.46
CA VAL A 158 -1.19 5.05 -14.21
C VAL A 158 -2.18 4.47 -15.20
N ILE A 159 -3.37 4.11 -14.75
CA ILE A 159 -4.52 3.77 -15.58
C ILE A 159 -5.64 4.74 -15.19
N ASP A 160 -6.01 5.63 -16.07
CA ASP A 160 -7.03 6.66 -15.86
C ASP A 160 -8.07 6.58 -17.01
N SER A 161 -9.28 6.15 -16.74
CA SER A 161 -9.83 5.66 -15.49
C SER A 161 -10.47 4.29 -15.70
N VAL A 162 -10.67 3.57 -14.58
CA VAL A 162 -11.35 2.25 -14.58
C VAL A 162 -12.84 2.37 -14.94
N ALA A 163 -13.39 3.58 -14.91
CA ALA A 163 -14.79 3.88 -15.23
C ALA A 163 -15.01 4.30 -16.71
N ALA A 164 -13.96 4.27 -17.54
CA ALA A 164 -14.04 4.60 -18.97
C ALA A 164 -14.60 3.44 -19.79
#